data_971a27fdd1c23c0e37a2acc3f2316311
#
_entry.id   971a27fdd1c23c0e37a2acc3f2316311
#
_cell.length_a   1.000
_cell.length_b   1.000
_cell.length_c   1.000
_cell.angle_alpha   90.00
_cell.angle_beta   90.00
_cell.angle_gamma   90.00
#
_symmetry.space_group_name_H-M   'P 1'
#
loop_
_entity.id
_entity.type
_entity.pdbx_description
1 polymer ?
#
loop_
_entity_poly.entity_id
_entity_poly.type
_entity_poly.pdbx_seq_one_letter_code
_entity_poly.pdbx_strand_id
1 'polypeptide(L)'
;VLMVFDHIHYFFEFTGKVPEWFSMLGRVSAPLFLFCLLEGFAHTRNRKKYFLRIYAIAVGMGALQYVFLSFVRRPDGFVPQNQMLATFSILLVILQGIEWCRQRQWLKGLCAVLLPLLWPVLGMGLIYQVPASTPVVLILHYTVLPMHTAIMDGGTYFILEGLLLYGLRKNRALQAAAFFAAALLLEGLAPFLLTPGAEFRMLFTRMYGWMSGFAAIPMYLYNGKRGRGNKKLFYWFYPAHVYVLYGISWVMQIF
;
A
#
# COMPACT_ATOMS: atom_id res chain seq x y z
N VAL A 1 -14.97 -1.83 -6.39
CA VAL A 1 -15.90 -0.68 -6.30
C VAL A 1 -15.38 0.34 -5.28
N LEU A 2 -15.17 -0.01 -3.98
CA LEU A 2 -14.73 0.94 -2.94
C LEU A 2 -13.45 1.71 -3.30
N MET A 3 -12.44 1.04 -3.85
CA MET A 3 -11.19 1.66 -4.29
C MET A 3 -11.41 2.71 -5.41
N VAL A 4 -12.43 2.52 -6.27
CA VAL A 4 -12.75 3.51 -7.32
C VAL A 4 -13.31 4.77 -6.69
N PHE A 5 -14.17 4.68 -5.67
CA PHE A 5 -14.65 5.84 -4.94
C PHE A 5 -13.50 6.63 -4.32
N ASP A 6 -12.59 5.95 -3.62
CA ASP A 6 -11.39 6.57 -3.04
C ASP A 6 -10.57 7.32 -4.09
N HIS A 7 -10.30 6.67 -5.23
CA HIS A 7 -9.52 7.28 -6.29
C HIS A 7 -10.27 8.39 -7.03
N ILE A 8 -11.60 8.34 -7.14
CA ILE A 8 -12.37 9.47 -7.64
C ILE A 8 -12.17 10.68 -6.72
N HIS A 9 -12.28 10.52 -5.40
CA HIS A 9 -11.99 11.61 -4.48
C HIS A 9 -10.55 12.08 -4.64
N TYR A 10 -9.58 11.19 -4.57
CA TYR A 10 -8.15 11.49 -4.67
C TYR A 10 -7.74 12.27 -5.91
N PHE A 11 -8.30 11.94 -7.08
CA PHE A 11 -7.96 12.61 -8.35
C PHE A 11 -8.77 13.87 -8.63
N PHE A 12 -9.97 14.01 -8.07
CA PHE A 12 -10.90 15.09 -8.39
C PHE A 12 -11.28 15.97 -7.18
N GLU A 13 -10.62 15.82 -6.04
CA GLU A 13 -10.80 16.66 -4.85
C GLU A 13 -10.66 18.16 -5.18
N PHE A 14 -9.75 18.53 -6.08
CA PHE A 14 -9.52 19.89 -6.52
C PHE A 14 -10.76 20.59 -7.10
N THR A 15 -11.75 19.82 -7.56
CA THR A 15 -13.00 20.36 -8.10
C THR A 15 -13.92 20.89 -6.99
N GLY A 16 -13.72 20.48 -5.75
CA GLY A 16 -14.61 20.76 -4.62
C GLY A 16 -16.00 20.10 -4.73
N LYS A 17 -16.23 19.27 -5.76
CA LYS A 17 -17.55 18.65 -6.03
C LYS A 17 -17.64 17.21 -5.53
N VAL A 18 -16.52 16.55 -5.26
CA VAL A 18 -16.50 15.16 -4.81
C VAL A 18 -16.59 15.10 -3.28
N PRO A 19 -17.62 14.44 -2.73
CA PRO A 19 -17.81 14.36 -1.29
C PRO A 19 -16.70 13.54 -0.60
N GLU A 20 -16.26 13.96 0.59
CA GLU A 20 -15.24 13.28 1.40
C GLU A 20 -15.61 11.82 1.74
N TRP A 21 -16.91 11.48 1.84
CA TRP A 21 -17.34 10.12 2.16
C TRP A 21 -16.89 9.08 1.10
N PHE A 22 -16.55 9.52 -0.12
CA PHE A 22 -15.93 8.65 -1.13
C PHE A 22 -14.61 8.09 -0.63
N SER A 23 -13.75 8.92 -0.04
CA SER A 23 -12.47 8.47 0.53
C SER A 23 -12.69 7.68 1.83
N MET A 24 -13.65 8.06 2.67
CA MET A 24 -13.98 7.32 3.89
C MET A 24 -14.37 5.86 3.59
N LEU A 25 -15.24 5.64 2.61
CA LEU A 25 -15.60 4.28 2.15
C LEU A 25 -14.39 3.55 1.54
N GLY A 26 -13.54 4.30 0.86
CA GLY A 26 -12.33 3.79 0.24
C GLY A 26 -11.34 3.20 1.21
N ARG A 27 -11.27 3.72 2.46
CA ARG A 27 -10.34 3.24 3.50
C ARG A 27 -10.42 1.74 3.77
N VAL A 28 -11.58 1.14 3.60
CA VAL A 28 -11.79 -0.30 3.77
C VAL A 28 -11.13 -1.13 2.65
N SER A 29 -10.90 -0.54 1.47
CA SER A 29 -10.45 -1.30 0.30
C SER A 29 -9.02 -1.79 0.41
N ALA A 30 -8.08 -0.94 0.82
CA ALA A 30 -6.66 -1.26 0.88
C ALA A 30 -6.34 -2.40 1.85
N PRO A 31 -6.86 -2.43 3.10
CA PRO A 31 -6.70 -3.57 4.00
C PRO A 31 -7.30 -4.87 3.47
N LEU A 32 -8.39 -4.82 2.72
CA LEU A 32 -8.95 -6.01 2.08
C LEU A 32 -8.05 -6.55 0.97
N PHE A 33 -7.39 -5.67 0.20
CA PHE A 33 -6.37 -6.09 -0.75
C PHE A 33 -5.17 -6.72 -0.06
N LEU A 34 -4.70 -6.12 1.05
CA LEU A 34 -3.65 -6.68 1.88
C LEU A 34 -4.04 -8.09 2.39
N PHE A 35 -5.24 -8.23 2.93
CA PHE A 35 -5.75 -9.53 3.37
C PHE A 35 -5.79 -10.56 2.23
N CYS A 36 -6.31 -10.20 1.07
CA CYS A 36 -6.32 -11.08 -0.11
C CYS A 36 -4.90 -11.44 -0.58
N LEU A 37 -3.95 -10.52 -0.48
CA LEU A 37 -2.53 -10.76 -0.77
C LEU A 37 -1.97 -11.86 0.15
N LEU A 38 -2.24 -11.75 1.45
CA LEU A 38 -1.75 -12.70 2.45
C LEU A 38 -2.37 -14.09 2.29
N GLU A 39 -3.68 -14.16 2.02
CA GLU A 39 -4.36 -15.42 1.69
C GLU A 39 -3.79 -16.03 0.39
N GLY A 40 -3.53 -15.19 -0.62
CA GLY A 40 -2.87 -15.61 -1.85
C GLY A 40 -1.47 -16.17 -1.60
N PHE A 41 -0.66 -15.52 -0.76
CA PHE A 41 0.69 -15.98 -0.39
C PHE A 41 0.66 -17.29 0.40
N ALA A 42 -0.30 -17.43 1.33
CA ALA A 42 -0.44 -18.64 2.15
C ALA A 42 -0.86 -19.87 1.33
N HIS A 43 -1.72 -19.69 0.32
CA HIS A 43 -2.32 -20.79 -0.44
C HIS A 43 -1.70 -21.02 -1.83
N THR A 44 -0.76 -20.19 -2.29
CA THR A 44 -0.15 -20.37 -3.60
C THR A 44 0.83 -21.54 -3.64
N ARG A 45 0.76 -22.35 -4.70
CA ARG A 45 1.74 -23.43 -4.95
C ARG A 45 3.11 -22.90 -5.38
N ASN A 46 3.16 -21.72 -5.99
CA ASN A 46 4.39 -21.13 -6.52
C ASN A 46 4.53 -19.67 -6.08
N ARG A 47 5.16 -19.47 -4.92
CA ARG A 47 5.37 -18.14 -4.32
C ARG A 47 6.24 -17.24 -5.21
N LYS A 48 7.21 -17.80 -5.92
CA LYS A 48 8.06 -17.04 -6.86
C LYS A 48 7.23 -16.44 -7.99
N LYS A 49 6.37 -17.24 -8.66
CA LYS A 49 5.47 -16.73 -9.72
C LYS A 49 4.45 -15.74 -9.18
N TYR A 50 3.98 -15.94 -7.95
CA TYR A 50 3.05 -15.03 -7.29
C TYR A 50 3.71 -13.66 -7.04
N PHE A 51 4.88 -13.66 -6.43
CA PHE A 51 5.70 -12.46 -6.21
C PHE A 51 6.02 -11.75 -7.52
N LEU A 52 6.57 -12.44 -8.52
CA LEU A 52 7.01 -11.83 -9.78
C LEU A 52 5.87 -11.13 -10.53
N ARG A 53 4.64 -11.62 -10.46
CA ARG A 53 3.49 -10.94 -11.08
C ARG A 53 3.18 -9.61 -10.42
N ILE A 54 3.15 -9.56 -9.09
CA ILE A 54 2.87 -8.35 -8.32
C ILE A 54 4.00 -7.35 -8.51
N TYR A 55 5.24 -7.84 -8.40
CA TYR A 55 6.45 -7.04 -8.54
C TYR A 55 6.60 -6.43 -9.93
N ALA A 56 6.33 -7.18 -11.00
CA ALA A 56 6.40 -6.65 -12.37
C ALA A 56 5.42 -5.48 -12.58
N ILE A 57 4.21 -5.56 -12.03
CA ILE A 57 3.24 -4.48 -12.11
C ILE A 57 3.70 -3.30 -11.24
N ALA A 58 4.22 -3.57 -10.03
CA ALA A 58 4.75 -2.55 -9.15
C ALA A 58 5.89 -1.75 -9.82
N VAL A 59 6.83 -2.45 -10.45
CA VAL A 59 7.95 -1.83 -11.22
C VAL A 59 7.41 -0.99 -12.38
N GLY A 60 6.44 -1.50 -13.13
CA GLY A 60 5.84 -0.75 -14.23
C GLY A 60 5.12 0.52 -13.77
N MET A 61 4.33 0.42 -12.69
CA MET A 61 3.65 1.59 -12.11
C MET A 61 4.62 2.60 -11.52
N GLY A 62 5.65 2.12 -10.82
CA GLY A 62 6.68 3.00 -10.25
C GLY A 62 7.50 3.71 -11.34
N ALA A 63 7.85 3.03 -12.43
CA ALA A 63 8.52 3.65 -13.58
C ALA A 63 7.66 4.77 -14.21
N LEU A 64 6.35 4.52 -14.39
CA LEU A 64 5.41 5.53 -14.86
C LEU A 64 5.30 6.71 -13.89
N GLN A 65 5.24 6.45 -12.58
CA GLN A 65 5.22 7.49 -11.57
C GLN A 65 6.49 8.35 -11.61
N TYR A 66 7.66 7.72 -11.77
CA TYR A 66 8.92 8.44 -11.92
C TYR A 66 8.91 9.35 -13.16
N VAL A 67 8.38 8.87 -14.29
CA VAL A 67 8.22 9.68 -15.52
C VAL A 67 7.27 10.86 -15.27
N PHE A 68 6.13 10.63 -14.64
CA PHE A 68 5.20 11.73 -14.32
C PHE A 68 5.82 12.74 -13.36
N LEU A 69 6.52 12.28 -12.32
CA LEU A 69 7.19 13.15 -11.37
C LEU A 69 8.28 14.00 -12.02
N SER A 70 9.01 13.45 -12.99
CA SER A 70 10.16 14.11 -13.60
C SER A 70 9.81 14.99 -14.80
N PHE A 71 8.79 14.60 -15.59
CA PHE A 71 8.58 15.19 -16.92
C PHE A 71 7.13 15.61 -17.20
N VAL A 72 6.12 15.00 -16.56
CA VAL A 72 4.71 15.17 -16.95
C VAL A 72 3.83 15.33 -15.70
N ARG A 73 3.91 16.48 -15.06
CA ARG A 73 3.06 16.81 -13.92
C ARG A 73 1.76 17.46 -14.38
N ARG A 74 0.68 17.24 -13.64
CA ARG A 74 -0.55 18.02 -13.79
C ARG A 74 -0.27 19.52 -13.52
N PRO A 75 -1.02 20.48 -14.09
CA PRO A 75 -0.74 21.91 -13.95
C PRO A 75 -0.63 22.40 -12.49
N ASP A 76 -1.34 21.78 -11.56
CA ASP A 76 -1.26 22.06 -10.12
C ASP A 76 -0.07 21.35 -9.41
N GLY A 77 0.79 20.67 -10.17
CA GLY A 77 1.94 19.92 -9.64
C GLY A 77 1.61 18.53 -9.11
N PHE A 78 0.35 18.12 -9.14
CA PHE A 78 -0.07 16.80 -8.65
C PHE A 78 0.47 15.65 -9.50
N VAL A 79 0.90 14.58 -8.83
CA VAL A 79 1.34 13.32 -9.43
C VAL A 79 0.75 12.15 -8.64
N PRO A 80 0.24 11.09 -9.29
CA PRO A 80 -0.34 9.96 -8.58
C PRO A 80 0.71 9.23 -7.72
N GLN A 81 0.43 9.04 -6.43
CA GLN A 81 1.32 8.40 -5.46
C GLN A 81 0.94 6.93 -5.19
N ASN A 82 0.31 6.28 -6.15
CA ASN A 82 -0.26 4.94 -6.00
C ASN A 82 0.80 3.84 -6.11
N GLN A 83 1.49 3.54 -5.00
CA GLN A 83 2.56 2.53 -4.91
C GLN A 83 2.21 1.32 -4.02
N MET A 84 0.94 1.03 -3.78
CA MET A 84 0.51 -0.08 -2.91
C MET A 84 1.13 -1.42 -3.30
N LEU A 85 1.30 -1.70 -4.61
CA LEU A 85 1.92 -2.94 -5.07
C LEU A 85 3.43 -3.01 -4.78
N ALA A 86 4.12 -1.87 -4.67
CA ALA A 86 5.51 -1.83 -4.21
C ALA A 86 5.59 -2.24 -2.74
N THR A 87 4.72 -1.68 -1.88
CA THR A 87 4.58 -2.11 -0.47
C THR A 87 4.29 -3.60 -0.36
N PHE A 88 3.36 -4.13 -1.17
CA PHE A 88 3.04 -5.55 -1.20
C PHE A 88 4.23 -6.41 -1.62
N SER A 89 5.04 -5.94 -2.56
CA SER A 89 6.25 -6.64 -2.99
C SER A 89 7.27 -6.74 -1.86
N ILE A 90 7.50 -5.66 -1.13
CA ILE A 90 8.37 -5.65 0.06
C ILE A 90 7.85 -6.64 1.11
N LEU A 91 6.56 -6.56 1.44
CA LEU A 91 5.94 -7.47 2.41
C LEU A 91 6.09 -8.94 2.01
N LEU A 92 5.88 -9.28 0.74
CA LEU A 92 6.05 -10.66 0.25
C LEU A 92 7.49 -11.16 0.40
N VAL A 93 8.50 -10.30 0.19
CA VAL A 93 9.91 -10.64 0.42
C VAL A 93 10.16 -10.91 1.91
N ILE A 94 9.67 -10.05 2.80
CA ILE A 94 9.80 -10.21 4.25
C ILE A 94 9.12 -11.49 4.72
N LEU A 95 7.88 -11.76 4.26
CA LEU A 95 7.15 -12.99 4.61
C LEU A 95 7.87 -14.24 4.12
N GLN A 96 8.44 -14.21 2.93
CA GLN A 96 9.24 -15.32 2.42
C GLN A 96 10.52 -15.50 3.24
N GLY A 97 11.14 -14.41 3.69
CA GLY A 97 12.27 -14.45 4.59
C GLY A 97 11.93 -15.12 5.93
N ILE A 98 10.79 -14.77 6.53
CA ILE A 98 10.28 -15.40 7.76
C ILE A 98 10.06 -16.92 7.54
N GLU A 99 9.49 -17.30 6.41
CA GLU A 99 9.29 -18.73 6.09
C GLU A 99 10.63 -19.47 5.89
N TRP A 100 11.66 -18.85 5.31
CA TRP A 100 12.99 -19.41 5.21
C TRP A 100 13.66 -19.57 6.59
N CYS A 101 13.51 -18.61 7.49
CA CYS A 101 13.97 -18.72 8.88
C CYS A 101 13.29 -19.91 9.60
N ARG A 102 11.98 -20.08 9.42
CA ARG A 102 11.23 -21.25 9.95
C ARG A 102 11.73 -22.59 9.41
N GLN A 103 12.25 -22.59 8.17
CA GLN A 103 12.87 -23.77 7.52
C GLN A 103 14.35 -23.90 7.84
N ARG A 104 14.88 -23.18 8.85
CA ARG A 104 16.29 -23.15 9.26
C ARG A 104 17.28 -22.62 8.20
N GLN A 105 16.79 -21.96 7.15
CA GLN A 105 17.62 -21.27 6.15
C GLN A 105 17.92 -19.84 6.60
N TRP A 106 18.61 -19.71 7.75
CA TRP A 106 18.75 -18.44 8.47
C TRP A 106 19.37 -17.33 7.65
N LEU A 107 20.47 -17.60 6.93
CA LEU A 107 21.14 -16.57 6.14
C LEU A 107 20.22 -15.96 5.08
N LYS A 108 19.55 -16.81 4.29
CA LYS A 108 18.59 -16.35 3.27
C LYS A 108 17.41 -15.62 3.89
N GLY A 109 16.90 -16.14 4.99
CA GLY A 109 15.78 -15.57 5.70
C GLY A 109 16.10 -14.19 6.26
N LEU A 110 17.22 -14.06 6.98
CA LEU A 110 17.67 -12.78 7.54
C LEU A 110 17.95 -11.75 6.45
N CYS A 111 18.64 -12.12 5.36
CA CYS A 111 18.87 -11.21 4.25
C CYS A 111 17.54 -10.70 3.65
N ALA A 112 16.57 -11.59 3.43
CA ALA A 112 15.28 -11.21 2.85
C ALA A 112 14.44 -10.30 3.78
N VAL A 113 14.62 -10.40 5.09
CA VAL A 113 13.94 -9.52 6.06
C VAL A 113 14.70 -8.20 6.22
N LEU A 114 16.01 -8.26 6.42
CA LEU A 114 16.80 -7.09 6.79
C LEU A 114 17.08 -6.16 5.62
N LEU A 115 17.35 -6.69 4.40
CA LEU A 115 17.68 -5.84 3.25
C LEU A 115 16.56 -4.83 2.92
N PRO A 116 15.28 -5.22 2.80
CA PRO A 116 14.22 -4.25 2.55
C PRO A 116 14.03 -3.23 3.69
N LEU A 117 14.27 -3.65 4.94
CA LEU A 117 14.13 -2.77 6.11
C LEU A 117 15.29 -1.77 6.23
N LEU A 118 16.50 -2.17 5.87
CA LEU A 118 17.69 -1.32 5.93
C LEU A 118 17.84 -0.43 4.69
N TRP A 119 17.25 -0.81 3.57
CA TRP A 119 17.38 -0.07 2.32
C TRP A 119 16.99 1.41 2.40
N PRO A 120 15.91 1.83 3.09
CA PRO A 120 15.61 3.25 3.26
C PRO A 120 16.73 4.03 3.95
N VAL A 121 17.34 3.45 5.00
CA VAL A 121 18.45 4.08 5.73
C VAL A 121 19.68 4.19 4.82
N LEU A 122 20.00 3.13 4.09
CA LEU A 122 21.15 3.11 3.17
C LEU A 122 20.94 4.07 2.00
N GLY A 123 19.75 4.06 1.39
CA GLY A 123 19.42 4.92 0.25
C GLY A 123 19.41 6.40 0.62
N MET A 124 18.77 6.75 1.74
CA MET A 124 18.76 8.14 2.23
C MET A 124 20.15 8.58 2.69
N GLY A 125 20.89 7.69 3.36
CA GLY A 125 22.28 7.95 3.76
C GLY A 125 23.17 8.19 2.53
N LEU A 126 22.98 7.43 1.45
CA LEU A 126 23.72 7.62 0.20
C LEU A 126 23.38 8.96 -0.47
N ILE A 127 22.11 9.36 -0.51
CA ILE A 127 21.71 10.68 -1.00
C ILE A 127 22.36 11.81 -0.17
N TYR A 128 22.35 11.66 1.14
CA TYR A 128 22.92 12.67 2.05
C TYR A 128 24.44 12.80 1.90
N GLN A 129 25.18 11.68 1.86
CA GLN A 129 26.64 11.67 1.76
C GLN A 129 27.15 11.97 0.35
N VAL A 130 26.43 11.55 -0.67
CA VAL A 130 26.78 11.71 -2.09
C VAL A 130 25.57 12.22 -2.87
N PRO A 131 25.29 13.54 -2.84
CA PRO A 131 24.11 14.11 -3.50
C PRO A 131 23.99 13.77 -4.99
N ALA A 132 25.10 13.56 -5.70
CA ALA A 132 25.12 13.10 -7.09
C ALA A 132 24.48 11.72 -7.29
N SER A 133 24.32 10.92 -6.24
CA SER A 133 23.64 9.61 -6.28
C SER A 133 22.12 9.71 -6.32
N THR A 134 21.55 10.89 -6.03
CA THR A 134 20.09 11.09 -5.92
C THR A 134 19.30 10.54 -7.11
N PRO A 135 19.64 10.81 -8.39
CA PRO A 135 18.87 10.28 -9.51
C PRO A 135 18.87 8.75 -9.54
N VAL A 136 20.01 8.14 -9.24
CA VAL A 136 20.15 6.67 -9.22
C VAL A 136 19.30 6.06 -8.11
N VAL A 137 19.38 6.61 -6.90
CA VAL A 137 18.60 6.13 -5.75
C VAL A 137 17.09 6.31 -5.99
N LEU A 138 16.67 7.42 -6.60
CA LEU A 138 15.27 7.63 -6.96
C LEU A 138 14.80 6.64 -8.05
N ILE A 139 15.59 6.41 -9.08
CA ILE A 139 15.27 5.40 -10.10
C ILE A 139 15.13 4.02 -9.44
N LEU A 140 16.05 3.63 -8.58
CA LEU A 140 15.97 2.37 -7.84
C LEU A 140 14.72 2.30 -6.96
N HIS A 141 14.40 3.38 -6.24
CA HIS A 141 13.21 3.46 -5.39
C HIS A 141 11.91 3.28 -6.19
N TYR A 142 11.77 3.99 -7.29
CA TYR A 142 10.55 3.93 -8.11
C TYR A 142 10.45 2.65 -8.95
N THR A 143 11.54 1.91 -9.13
CA THR A 143 11.53 0.71 -9.98
C THR A 143 11.82 -0.58 -9.20
N VAL A 144 13.07 -0.84 -8.84
CA VAL A 144 13.55 -2.16 -8.43
C VAL A 144 13.59 -2.35 -6.91
N LEU A 145 13.97 -1.31 -6.18
CA LEU A 145 14.20 -1.35 -4.73
C LEU A 145 13.40 -0.25 -4.01
N PRO A 146 12.08 -0.41 -3.87
CA PRO A 146 11.26 0.60 -3.20
C PRO A 146 11.63 0.74 -1.73
N MET A 147 11.71 1.99 -1.26
CA MET A 147 11.93 2.34 0.15
C MET A 147 10.57 2.45 0.85
N HIS A 148 10.28 1.54 1.76
CA HIS A 148 8.98 1.51 2.45
C HIS A 148 8.64 2.79 3.23
N THR A 149 9.64 3.55 3.67
CA THR A 149 9.45 4.82 4.38
C THR A 149 9.10 5.99 3.45
N ALA A 150 9.35 5.86 2.15
CA ALA A 150 9.08 6.89 1.14
C ALA A 150 7.82 6.59 0.31
N ILE A 151 7.13 5.49 0.57
CA ILE A 151 5.87 5.12 -0.09
C ILE A 151 4.72 5.79 0.66
N MET A 152 4.01 6.68 -0.01
CA MET A 152 2.85 7.39 0.55
C MET A 152 1.61 6.49 0.64
N ASP A 153 1.41 5.61 -0.34
CA ASP A 153 0.27 4.70 -0.42
C ASP A 153 0.65 3.32 0.15
N GLY A 154 0.48 3.15 1.43
CA GLY A 154 0.80 1.93 2.17
C GLY A 154 2.05 2.04 3.05
N GLY A 155 3.24 1.78 2.49
CA GLY A 155 4.52 1.96 3.17
C GLY A 155 4.73 1.08 4.40
N THR A 156 5.47 1.60 5.39
CA THR A 156 5.84 0.88 6.62
C THR A 156 4.63 0.37 7.38
N TYR A 157 3.59 1.19 7.44
CA TYR A 157 2.38 0.89 8.19
C TYR A 157 1.70 -0.40 7.68
N PHE A 158 1.48 -0.49 6.37
CA PHE A 158 0.90 -1.68 5.76
C PHE A 158 1.78 -2.93 5.85
N ILE A 159 3.11 -2.76 5.93
CA ILE A 159 4.00 -3.88 6.21
C ILE A 159 3.75 -4.43 7.61
N LEU A 160 3.63 -3.56 8.63
CA LEU A 160 3.35 -3.95 10.01
C LEU A 160 1.98 -4.62 10.13
N GLU A 161 0.94 -4.06 9.51
CA GLU A 161 -0.39 -4.67 9.45
C GLU A 161 -0.36 -6.05 8.75
N GLY A 162 0.37 -6.16 7.65
CA GLY A 162 0.54 -7.42 6.95
C GLY A 162 1.23 -8.48 7.80
N LEU A 163 2.23 -8.12 8.58
CA LEU A 163 2.90 -9.02 9.52
C LEU A 163 1.96 -9.44 10.65
N LEU A 164 1.18 -8.51 11.20
CA LEU A 164 0.16 -8.78 12.22
C LEU A 164 -0.88 -9.78 11.69
N LEU A 165 -1.48 -9.47 10.55
CA LEU A 165 -2.48 -10.32 9.90
C LEU A 165 -1.93 -11.70 9.55
N TYR A 166 -0.69 -11.79 9.05
CA TYR A 166 -0.06 -13.07 8.72
C TYR A 166 0.28 -13.88 9.97
N GLY A 167 0.74 -13.23 11.03
CA GLY A 167 1.03 -13.88 12.32
C GLY A 167 -0.21 -14.52 12.95
N LEU A 168 -1.34 -13.83 12.89
CA LEU A 168 -2.60 -14.23 13.50
C LEU A 168 -3.52 -15.06 12.57
N ARG A 169 -3.09 -15.41 11.36
CA ARG A 169 -3.93 -16.07 10.33
C ARG A 169 -4.60 -17.38 10.75
N LYS A 170 -4.09 -18.05 11.79
CA LYS A 170 -4.66 -19.30 12.30
C LYS A 170 -5.93 -19.08 13.13
N ASN A 171 -6.13 -17.90 13.70
CA ASN A 171 -7.31 -17.53 14.47
C ASN A 171 -7.97 -16.29 13.84
N ARG A 172 -9.02 -16.52 13.06
CA ARG A 172 -9.69 -15.49 12.28
C ARG A 172 -10.33 -14.39 13.15
N ALA A 173 -10.89 -14.78 14.29
CA ALA A 173 -11.48 -13.83 15.23
C ALA A 173 -10.41 -12.91 15.84
N LEU A 174 -9.31 -13.48 16.31
CA LEU A 174 -8.18 -12.72 16.87
C LEU A 174 -7.52 -11.85 15.79
N GLN A 175 -7.37 -12.36 14.55
CA GLN A 175 -6.83 -11.61 13.43
C GLN A 175 -7.66 -10.36 13.12
N ALA A 176 -8.99 -10.50 13.02
CA ALA A 176 -9.90 -9.39 12.75
C ALA A 176 -9.93 -8.38 13.91
N ALA A 177 -10.01 -8.87 15.16
CA ALA A 177 -10.02 -8.02 16.35
C ALA A 177 -8.70 -7.22 16.50
N ALA A 178 -7.56 -7.88 16.31
CA ALA A 178 -6.25 -7.23 16.39
C ALA A 178 -6.06 -6.20 15.27
N PHE A 179 -6.53 -6.49 14.05
CA PHE A 179 -6.51 -5.54 12.95
C PHE A 179 -7.37 -4.31 13.25
N PHE A 180 -8.62 -4.52 13.71
CA PHE A 180 -9.50 -3.41 14.08
C PHE A 180 -8.89 -2.53 15.18
N ALA A 181 -8.32 -3.15 16.22
CA ALA A 181 -7.65 -2.43 17.30
C ALA A 181 -6.42 -1.64 16.78
N ALA A 182 -5.60 -2.24 15.91
CA ALA A 182 -4.44 -1.58 15.31
C ALA A 182 -4.86 -0.36 14.48
N ALA A 183 -5.87 -0.50 13.61
CA ALA A 183 -6.40 0.60 12.81
C ALA A 183 -6.93 1.73 13.71
N LEU A 184 -7.72 1.40 14.73
CA LEU A 184 -8.26 2.40 15.66
C LEU A 184 -7.16 3.14 16.43
N LEU A 185 -6.15 2.41 16.91
CA LEU A 185 -5.05 2.99 17.69
C LEU A 185 -4.09 3.80 16.83
N LEU A 186 -3.65 3.25 15.71
CA LEU A 186 -2.55 3.81 14.92
C LEU A 186 -3.02 4.81 13.86
N GLU A 187 -4.20 4.62 13.28
CA GLU A 187 -4.76 5.54 12.27
C GLU A 187 -5.81 6.52 12.82
N GLY A 188 -6.30 6.28 14.03
CA GLY A 188 -7.28 7.14 14.70
C GLY A 188 -6.68 7.84 15.92
N LEU A 189 -6.49 7.09 16.98
CA LEU A 189 -6.15 7.66 18.29
C LEU A 189 -4.77 8.31 18.32
N ALA A 190 -3.75 7.65 17.75
CA ALA A 190 -2.39 8.19 17.78
C ALA A 190 -2.27 9.51 17.00
N PRO A 191 -2.74 9.64 15.74
CA PRO A 191 -2.75 10.93 15.05
C PRO A 191 -3.55 12.01 15.80
N PHE A 192 -4.68 11.63 16.41
CA PHE A 192 -5.50 12.54 17.18
C PHE A 192 -4.76 13.11 18.39
N LEU A 193 -4.11 12.25 19.18
CA LEU A 193 -3.37 12.66 20.38
C LEU A 193 -2.08 13.43 20.05
N LEU A 194 -1.46 13.15 18.91
CA LEU A 194 -0.21 13.79 18.49
C LEU A 194 -0.43 15.13 17.77
N THR A 195 -1.68 15.47 17.41
CA THR A 195 -1.99 16.74 16.73
C THR A 195 -2.42 17.79 17.74
N PRO A 196 -1.63 18.84 17.98
CA PRO A 196 -2.01 19.92 18.90
C PRO A 196 -3.31 20.60 18.44
N GLY A 197 -4.26 20.77 19.35
CA GLY A 197 -5.55 21.40 19.05
C GLY A 197 -6.50 20.52 18.23
N ALA A 198 -6.28 19.20 18.19
CA ALA A 198 -7.22 18.29 17.53
C ALA A 198 -8.57 18.27 18.25
N GLU A 199 -9.63 18.46 17.48
CA GLU A 199 -11.01 18.36 17.93
C GLU A 199 -11.59 16.99 17.56
N PHE A 200 -12.48 16.45 18.39
CA PHE A 200 -13.12 15.14 18.16
C PHE A 200 -13.77 15.05 16.76
N ARG A 201 -14.32 16.15 16.25
CA ARG A 201 -14.87 16.22 14.90
C ARG A 201 -13.86 15.85 13.81
N MET A 202 -12.57 16.13 14.03
CA MET A 202 -11.53 15.83 13.05
C MET A 202 -11.35 14.33 12.77
N LEU A 203 -11.71 13.45 13.72
CA LEU A 203 -11.75 12.01 13.52
C LEU A 203 -12.71 11.57 12.39
N PHE A 204 -13.71 12.42 12.07
CA PHE A 204 -14.71 12.13 11.04
C PHE A 204 -14.59 13.02 9.80
N THR A 205 -13.67 13.98 9.78
CA THR A 205 -13.52 14.91 8.65
C THR A 205 -12.12 14.90 8.05
N ARG A 206 -11.06 14.67 8.83
CA ARG A 206 -9.67 14.71 8.35
C ARG A 206 -8.85 13.48 8.76
N MET A 207 -9.15 12.89 9.93
CA MET A 207 -8.40 11.77 10.51
C MET A 207 -9.21 10.47 10.47
N TYR A 208 -9.94 10.24 9.38
CA TYR A 208 -10.81 9.07 9.22
C TYR A 208 -10.08 7.80 8.77
N GLY A 209 -8.75 7.75 8.87
CA GLY A 209 -7.93 6.56 8.59
C GLY A 209 -8.39 5.33 9.37
N TRP A 210 -8.78 5.50 10.64
CA TRP A 210 -9.30 4.44 11.52
C TRP A 210 -10.50 3.66 10.92
N MET A 211 -11.23 4.25 9.96
CA MET A 211 -12.33 3.57 9.26
C MET A 211 -11.84 2.38 8.43
N SER A 212 -10.54 2.28 8.14
CA SER A 212 -9.88 1.10 7.58
C SER A 212 -10.17 -0.15 8.42
N GLY A 213 -10.32 0.02 9.74
CA GLY A 213 -10.67 -1.02 10.69
C GLY A 213 -11.96 -1.78 10.36
N PHE A 214 -12.93 -1.15 9.67
CA PHE A 214 -14.14 -1.85 9.23
C PHE A 214 -13.86 -2.99 8.24
N ALA A 215 -12.68 -3.06 7.65
CA ALA A 215 -12.24 -4.21 6.88
C ALA A 215 -12.16 -5.49 7.72
N ALA A 216 -12.06 -5.38 9.05
CA ALA A 216 -12.12 -6.52 9.97
C ALA A 216 -13.41 -7.34 9.83
N ILE A 217 -14.53 -6.70 9.49
CA ILE A 217 -15.83 -7.39 9.34
C ILE A 217 -15.78 -8.43 8.20
N PRO A 218 -15.49 -8.07 6.94
CA PRO A 218 -15.39 -9.06 5.88
C PRO A 218 -14.19 -10.01 6.07
N MET A 219 -13.11 -9.60 6.73
CA MET A 219 -12.02 -10.51 7.10
C MET A 219 -12.49 -11.59 8.06
N TYR A 220 -13.28 -11.24 9.08
CA TYR A 220 -13.85 -12.21 10.02
C TYR A 220 -14.83 -13.17 9.35
N LEU A 221 -15.69 -12.64 8.47
CA LEU A 221 -16.70 -13.42 7.75
C LEU A 221 -16.14 -14.28 6.61
N TYR A 222 -14.86 -14.15 6.29
CA TYR A 222 -14.24 -14.90 5.20
C TYR A 222 -14.17 -16.40 5.53
N ASN A 223 -14.79 -17.21 4.67
CA ASN A 223 -14.96 -18.66 4.86
C ASN A 223 -13.77 -19.52 4.41
N GLY A 224 -12.64 -18.91 4.04
CA GLY A 224 -11.45 -19.61 3.55
C GLY A 224 -11.57 -20.20 2.14
N LYS A 225 -12.73 -20.09 1.49
CA LYS A 225 -12.94 -20.65 0.15
C LYS A 225 -12.53 -19.65 -0.93
N ARG A 226 -11.92 -20.17 -1.98
CA ARG A 226 -11.55 -19.37 -3.14
C ARG A 226 -12.79 -18.94 -3.90
N GLY A 227 -13.02 -17.64 -4.03
CA GLY A 227 -14.09 -17.09 -4.85
C GLY A 227 -13.89 -17.28 -6.36
N ARG A 228 -14.94 -16.99 -7.15
CA ARG A 228 -14.86 -16.89 -8.61
C ARG A 228 -14.01 -15.67 -8.97
N GLY A 229 -12.70 -15.80 -9.00
CA GLY A 229 -11.80 -14.69 -9.27
C GLY A 229 -11.43 -14.58 -10.75
N ASN A 230 -11.64 -13.42 -11.35
CA ASN A 230 -11.01 -13.08 -12.63
C ASN A 230 -9.63 -12.46 -12.34
N LYS A 231 -8.57 -13.31 -12.32
CA LYS A 231 -7.20 -12.88 -12.02
C LYS A 231 -6.71 -11.79 -12.96
N LYS A 232 -7.05 -11.88 -14.26
CA LYS A 232 -6.61 -10.90 -15.25
C LYS A 232 -7.22 -9.53 -14.95
N LEU A 233 -8.52 -9.47 -14.67
CA LEU A 233 -9.20 -8.24 -14.31
C LEU A 233 -8.53 -7.57 -13.10
N PHE A 234 -8.21 -8.34 -12.07
CA PHE A 234 -7.61 -7.80 -10.85
C PHE A 234 -6.25 -7.14 -11.10
N TYR A 235 -5.37 -7.78 -11.88
CA TYR A 235 -4.03 -7.24 -12.17
C TYR A 235 -4.05 -6.04 -13.12
N TRP A 236 -4.96 -6.00 -14.08
CA TRP A 236 -5.05 -4.89 -15.03
C TRP A 236 -5.92 -3.74 -14.53
N PHE A 237 -6.93 -4.06 -13.73
CA PHE A 237 -7.86 -3.04 -13.22
C PHE A 237 -7.16 -2.01 -12.33
N TYR A 238 -6.21 -2.46 -11.47
CA TYR A 238 -5.54 -1.55 -10.55
C TYR A 238 -4.73 -0.47 -11.28
N PRO A 239 -3.77 -0.77 -12.18
CA PRO A 239 -3.10 0.28 -12.92
C PRO A 239 -4.02 1.04 -13.88
N ALA A 240 -4.94 0.36 -14.55
CA ALA A 240 -5.81 0.98 -15.54
C ALA A 240 -6.68 2.10 -14.96
N HIS A 241 -7.40 1.84 -13.85
CA HIS A 241 -8.28 2.87 -13.28
C HIS A 241 -7.50 4.04 -12.69
N VAL A 242 -6.31 3.82 -12.10
CA VAL A 242 -5.43 4.88 -11.59
C VAL A 242 -5.06 5.83 -12.73
N TYR A 243 -4.51 5.31 -13.82
CA TYR A 243 -4.02 6.17 -14.91
C TYR A 243 -5.13 6.75 -15.77
N VAL A 244 -6.27 6.07 -15.92
CA VAL A 244 -7.46 6.62 -16.59
C VAL A 244 -8.00 7.80 -15.78
N LEU A 245 -8.18 7.64 -14.47
CA LEU A 245 -8.68 8.73 -13.62
C LEU A 245 -7.68 9.91 -13.56
N TYR A 246 -6.38 9.61 -13.48
CA TYR A 246 -5.35 10.64 -13.55
C TYR A 246 -5.42 11.41 -14.88
N GLY A 247 -5.48 10.72 -16.01
CA GLY A 247 -5.58 11.34 -17.33
C GLY A 247 -6.82 12.23 -17.48
N ILE A 248 -7.98 11.75 -17.01
CA ILE A 248 -9.22 12.57 -17.01
C ILE A 248 -9.04 13.81 -16.13
N SER A 249 -8.49 13.64 -14.91
CA SER A 249 -8.27 14.76 -13.99
C SER A 249 -7.28 15.79 -14.57
N TRP A 250 -6.30 15.33 -15.34
CA TRP A 250 -5.33 16.19 -16.00
C TRP A 250 -5.96 17.04 -17.11
N VAL A 251 -6.79 16.41 -17.95
CA VAL A 251 -7.55 17.13 -18.97
C VAL A 251 -8.47 18.18 -18.35
N MET A 252 -9.18 17.85 -17.27
CA MET A 252 -10.08 18.77 -16.56
C MET A 252 -9.36 19.96 -15.89
N GLN A 253 -8.05 19.87 -15.67
CA GLN A 253 -7.25 20.97 -15.16
C GLN A 253 -6.78 21.94 -16.26
N ILE A 254 -6.83 21.53 -17.52
CA ILE A 254 -6.42 22.35 -18.66
C ILE A 254 -7.60 23.15 -19.19
N PHE A 255 -8.82 22.61 -19.13
CA PHE A 255 -10.07 23.19 -19.63
C PHE A 255 -11.02 23.56 -18.49
#